data_a6d4c13fda2046eb64ea9b6de987a5f3
#
_entry.id   a6d4c13fda2046eb64ea9b6de987a5f3
#
_cell.length_a   1.000
_cell.length_b   1.000
_cell.length_c   1.000
_cell.angle_alpha   90.00
_cell.angle_beta   90.00
_cell.angle_gamma   90.00
#
_symmetry.space_group_name_H-M   'P 1'
#
loop_
_entity.id
_entity.type
_entity.pdbx_description
1 polymer ?
#
loop_
_entity_poly.entity_id
_entity_poly.type
_entity_poly.pdbx_seq_one_letter_code
_entity_poly.pdbx_strand_id
1 'polypeptide(L)'
;MQEVNRDFDITTLATGGQPSYLSAEYFVDELRTRGVDLTREFILFSFVDFDPAGDVIASSFVQNLLDNGIPNIRTFPGPFYKGFKRKDIFVPENLTPEQLKKTFTIPLRVRKSGLAAKWAARTGGIDGKKNFKLGIEANQMPNDQVLHWFVLELSKVISIDLAAIAKFREMGVLHTRMRDFALKKLQLEG
;
A
#
# COMPACT_ATOMS: atom_id res chain seq x y z
N MET A 1 6.31 7.71 -1.58
CA MET A 1 5.00 8.02 -0.93
C MET A 1 4.70 9.52 -0.84
N GLN A 2 5.64 10.39 -0.42
CA GLN A 2 5.38 11.86 -0.38
C GLN A 2 5.00 12.45 -1.75
N GLU A 3 5.61 11.99 -2.84
CA GLU A 3 5.24 12.42 -4.20
C GLU A 3 3.82 11.99 -4.58
N VAL A 4 3.44 10.78 -4.21
CA VAL A 4 2.10 10.24 -4.47
C VAL A 4 1.03 11.05 -3.73
N ASN A 5 1.29 11.43 -2.47
CA ASN A 5 0.36 12.26 -1.71
C ASN A 5 0.11 13.61 -2.36
N ARG A 6 1.19 14.25 -2.84
CA ARG A 6 1.10 15.55 -3.49
C ARG A 6 0.43 15.48 -4.87
N ASP A 7 0.78 14.45 -5.67
CA ASP A 7 0.34 14.36 -7.05
C ASP A 7 -1.13 13.91 -7.18
N PHE A 8 -1.64 13.20 -6.17
CA PHE A 8 -3.00 12.64 -6.19
C PHE A 8 -3.92 13.12 -5.06
N ASP A 9 -3.45 14.05 -4.21
CA ASP A 9 -4.20 14.57 -3.05
C ASP A 9 -4.77 13.44 -2.17
N ILE A 10 -3.93 12.48 -1.84
CA ILE A 10 -4.30 11.34 -1.00
C ILE A 10 -3.70 11.44 0.39
N THR A 11 -4.39 10.86 1.36
CA THR A 11 -3.87 10.71 2.71
C THR A 11 -3.12 9.38 2.84
N THR A 12 -1.88 9.41 3.34
CA THR A 12 -1.15 8.20 3.69
C THR A 12 -1.09 8.04 5.20
N LEU A 13 -1.40 6.83 5.65
CA LEU A 13 -1.30 6.44 7.05
C LEU A 13 -0.26 5.32 7.19
N ALA A 14 0.79 5.56 7.97
CA ALA A 14 1.76 4.53 8.34
C ALA A 14 1.38 3.97 9.72
N THR A 15 1.04 2.69 9.76
CA THR A 15 0.79 1.99 11.03
C THR A 15 2.03 1.18 11.38
N GLY A 16 2.72 1.49 12.46
CA GLY A 16 3.94 0.78 12.89
C GLY A 16 3.71 -0.66 13.37
N GLY A 17 2.77 -1.38 12.75
CA GLY A 17 2.30 -2.71 13.11
C GLY A 17 0.78 -2.79 13.03
N GLN A 18 0.14 -3.65 13.84
CA GLN A 18 -1.31 -3.76 13.87
C GLN A 18 -1.93 -2.44 14.37
N PRO A 19 -2.73 -1.73 13.55
CA PRO A 19 -3.36 -0.49 13.95
C PRO A 19 -4.32 -0.76 15.11
N SER A 20 -4.18 0.02 16.17
CA SER A 20 -5.08 -0.07 17.31
C SER A 20 -6.44 0.56 16.96
N TYR A 21 -7.46 0.20 17.72
CA TYR A 21 -8.76 0.87 17.66
C TYR A 21 -8.60 2.39 17.84
N LEU A 22 -7.76 2.82 18.79
CA LEU A 22 -7.47 4.24 19.06
C LEU A 22 -6.84 4.95 17.87
N SER A 23 -6.01 4.26 17.06
CA SER A 23 -5.43 4.87 15.85
C SER A 23 -6.50 5.16 14.80
N ALA A 24 -7.49 4.27 14.65
CA ALA A 24 -8.61 4.47 13.74
C ALA A 24 -9.56 5.55 14.27
N GLU A 25 -9.85 5.57 15.56
CA GLU A 25 -10.66 6.59 16.22
C GLU A 25 -10.05 7.98 16.01
N TYR A 26 -8.76 8.16 16.33
CA TYR A 26 -8.06 9.43 16.12
C TYR A 26 -8.11 9.88 14.65
N PHE A 27 -7.91 8.96 13.72
CA PHE A 27 -7.99 9.26 12.29
C PHE A 27 -9.39 9.72 11.88
N VAL A 28 -10.43 9.05 12.36
CA VAL A 28 -11.82 9.41 12.07
C VAL A 28 -12.21 10.76 12.70
N ASP A 29 -11.74 11.03 13.90
CA ASP A 29 -11.98 12.32 14.57
C ASP A 29 -11.28 13.48 13.86
N GLU A 30 -10.09 13.24 13.33
CA GLU A 30 -9.39 14.22 12.48
C GLU A 30 -10.19 14.51 11.21
N LEU A 31 -10.75 13.47 10.55
CA LEU A 31 -11.62 13.65 9.38
C LEU A 31 -12.87 14.47 9.73
N ARG A 32 -13.51 14.19 10.86
CA ARG A 32 -14.68 14.96 11.33
C ARG A 32 -14.32 16.42 11.59
N THR A 33 -13.18 16.66 12.23
CA THR A 33 -12.70 18.02 12.55
C THR A 33 -12.45 18.82 11.27
N ARG A 34 -12.01 18.15 10.20
CA ARG A 34 -11.82 18.77 8.88
C ARG A 34 -13.12 18.89 8.08
N GLY A 35 -14.26 18.49 8.60
CA GLY A 35 -15.55 18.54 7.91
C GLY A 35 -15.71 17.53 6.79
N VAL A 36 -14.97 16.43 6.81
CA VAL A 36 -15.09 15.37 5.82
C VAL A 36 -16.42 14.62 6.04
N ASP A 37 -17.20 14.46 4.99
CA ASP A 37 -18.42 13.67 5.02
C ASP A 37 -18.07 12.16 5.09
N LEU A 38 -18.28 11.55 6.25
CA LEU A 38 -17.96 10.15 6.52
C LEU A 38 -18.93 9.16 5.87
N THR A 39 -20.06 9.64 5.32
CA THR A 39 -21.02 8.76 4.61
C THR A 39 -20.62 8.46 3.18
N ARG A 40 -19.66 9.20 2.65
CA ARG A 40 -19.12 8.99 1.29
C ARG A 40 -18.34 7.68 1.21
N GLU A 41 -18.11 7.18 -0.01
CA GLU A 41 -17.25 6.03 -0.24
C GLU A 41 -15.79 6.41 0.10
N PHE A 42 -15.20 5.66 1.02
CA PHE A 42 -13.77 5.71 1.34
C PHE A 42 -13.03 4.64 0.56
N ILE A 43 -11.98 5.03 -0.11
CA ILE A 43 -11.16 4.16 -0.91
C ILE A 43 -9.85 3.92 -0.18
N LEU A 44 -9.62 2.67 0.24
CA LEU A 44 -8.46 2.26 1.02
C LEU A 44 -7.53 1.37 0.19
N PHE A 45 -6.32 1.86 -0.07
CA PHE A 45 -5.23 1.07 -0.64
C PHE A 45 -4.34 0.58 0.51
N SER A 46 -4.22 -0.73 0.68
CA SER A 46 -3.35 -1.31 1.71
C SER A 46 -2.03 -1.80 1.12
N PHE A 47 -0.93 -1.40 1.76
CA PHE A 47 0.41 -1.85 1.43
C PHE A 47 1.04 -2.49 2.67
N VAL A 48 0.89 -3.79 2.78
CA VAL A 48 1.29 -4.60 3.92
C VAL A 48 2.14 -5.78 3.47
N ASP A 49 2.82 -6.42 4.42
CA ASP A 49 3.57 -7.64 4.16
C ASP A 49 2.69 -8.75 3.61
N PHE A 50 3.25 -9.56 2.71
CA PHE A 50 2.56 -10.73 2.19
C PHE A 50 2.76 -11.91 3.13
N ASP A 51 2.05 -11.87 4.23
CA ASP A 51 2.02 -12.90 5.26
C ASP A 51 0.69 -12.87 6.04
N PRO A 52 0.45 -13.83 6.94
CA PRO A 52 -0.76 -13.84 7.76
C PRO A 52 -0.94 -12.61 8.66
N ALA A 53 0.16 -11.98 9.11
CA ALA A 53 0.09 -10.79 9.96
C ALA A 53 -0.32 -9.56 9.17
N GLY A 54 0.26 -9.34 8.00
CA GLY A 54 -0.13 -8.27 7.08
C GLY A 54 -1.60 -8.35 6.68
N ASP A 55 -2.09 -9.56 6.44
CA ASP A 55 -3.50 -9.80 6.15
C ASP A 55 -4.43 -9.40 7.31
N VAL A 56 -4.06 -9.75 8.53
CA VAL A 56 -4.79 -9.36 9.74
C VAL A 56 -4.72 -7.84 9.95
N ILE A 57 -3.57 -7.22 9.73
CA ILE A 57 -3.38 -5.77 9.86
C ILE A 57 -4.36 -5.02 8.95
N ALA A 58 -4.41 -5.38 7.66
CA ALA A 58 -5.29 -4.73 6.70
C ALA A 58 -6.77 -4.90 7.07
N SER A 59 -7.19 -6.12 7.38
CA SER A 59 -8.59 -6.41 7.72
C SER A 59 -9.03 -5.78 9.04
N SER A 60 -8.16 -5.78 10.07
CA SER A 60 -8.45 -5.15 11.36
C SER A 60 -8.58 -3.63 11.23
N PHE A 61 -7.78 -2.99 10.38
CA PHE A 61 -7.89 -1.56 10.16
C PHE A 61 -9.24 -1.19 9.52
N VAL A 62 -9.66 -1.95 8.49
CA VAL A 62 -10.99 -1.77 7.89
C VAL A 62 -12.09 -1.90 8.94
N GLN A 63 -12.03 -2.95 9.76
CA GLN A 63 -13.03 -3.16 10.82
C GLN A 63 -13.05 -2.01 11.82
N ASN A 64 -11.89 -1.56 12.26
CA ASN A 64 -11.78 -0.42 13.16
C ASN A 64 -12.35 0.89 12.56
N LEU A 65 -12.20 1.12 11.26
CA LEU A 65 -12.80 2.27 10.58
C LEU A 65 -14.33 2.15 10.52
N LEU A 66 -14.86 0.96 10.23
CA LEU A 66 -16.31 0.70 10.25
C LEU A 66 -16.89 0.95 11.65
N ASP A 67 -16.23 0.44 12.69
CA ASP A 67 -16.65 0.59 14.10
C ASP A 67 -16.60 2.06 14.56
N ASN A 68 -15.75 2.87 13.96
CA ASN A 68 -15.64 4.32 14.21
C ASN A 68 -16.53 5.19 13.32
N GLY A 69 -17.40 4.60 12.53
CA GLY A 69 -18.47 5.29 11.82
C GLY A 69 -18.15 5.69 10.38
N ILE A 70 -17.26 4.98 9.71
CA ILE A 70 -17.09 5.03 8.24
C ILE A 70 -17.82 3.82 7.64
N PRO A 71 -19.07 3.94 7.17
CA PRO A 71 -19.88 2.79 6.81
C PRO A 71 -19.57 2.23 5.42
N ASN A 72 -18.92 3.00 4.55
CA ASN A 72 -18.76 2.65 3.16
C ASN A 72 -17.27 2.67 2.77
N ILE A 73 -16.61 1.50 2.86
CA ILE A 73 -15.18 1.35 2.59
C ILE A 73 -14.98 0.37 1.44
N ARG A 74 -14.36 0.86 0.38
CA ARG A 74 -13.89 0.03 -0.73
C ARG A 74 -12.40 -0.19 -0.62
N THR A 75 -12.00 -1.45 -0.54
CA THR A 75 -10.60 -1.82 -0.29
C THR A 75 -9.91 -2.29 -1.57
N PHE A 76 -8.66 -1.85 -1.74
CA PHE A 76 -7.74 -2.35 -2.74
C PHE A 76 -6.57 -3.01 -2.02
N PRO A 77 -6.44 -4.34 -2.14
CA PRO A 77 -5.34 -5.05 -1.51
C PRO A 77 -4.00 -4.65 -2.10
N GLY A 78 -2.94 -4.81 -1.32
CA GLY A 78 -1.58 -4.50 -1.72
C GLY A 78 -1.09 -5.26 -2.95
N PRO A 79 0.07 -4.89 -3.48
CA PRO A 79 0.57 -5.40 -4.76
C PRO A 79 0.81 -6.92 -4.76
N PHE A 80 0.97 -7.53 -3.59
CA PHE A 80 1.07 -8.98 -3.45
C PHE A 80 -0.29 -9.69 -3.41
N TYR A 81 -1.39 -8.92 -3.28
CA TYR A 81 -2.76 -9.42 -3.22
C TYR A 81 -3.55 -8.81 -4.37
N LYS A 82 -3.52 -9.38 -5.52
CA LYS A 82 -4.22 -8.84 -6.70
C LYS A 82 -5.72 -9.20 -6.74
N GLY A 83 -6.27 -9.56 -5.63
CA GLY A 83 -7.63 -10.03 -5.49
C GLY A 83 -7.67 -11.33 -4.68
N PHE A 84 -8.90 -11.83 -4.44
CA PHE A 84 -9.09 -13.03 -3.64
C PHE A 84 -9.04 -14.32 -4.48
N LYS A 85 -8.90 -14.20 -5.79
CA LYS A 85 -8.80 -15.35 -6.68
C LYS A 85 -7.34 -15.68 -6.95
N ARG A 86 -6.99 -16.97 -6.86
CA ARG A 86 -5.61 -17.44 -7.03
C ARG A 86 -4.94 -16.93 -8.32
N LYS A 87 -5.68 -16.85 -9.43
CA LYS A 87 -5.17 -16.33 -10.72
C LYS A 87 -4.84 -14.83 -10.68
N ASP A 88 -5.36 -14.12 -9.69
CA ASP A 88 -5.18 -12.68 -9.52
C ASP A 88 -4.10 -12.35 -8.48
N ILE A 89 -3.47 -13.38 -7.88
CA ILE A 89 -2.38 -13.19 -6.92
C ILE A 89 -1.11 -12.88 -7.68
N PHE A 90 -0.55 -11.74 -7.36
CA PHE A 90 0.65 -11.20 -8.00
C PHE A 90 1.91 -12.08 -7.83
N VAL A 91 1.97 -12.85 -6.76
CA VAL A 91 3.19 -13.43 -6.22
C VAL A 91 3.95 -14.41 -7.09
N PRO A 92 3.36 -15.44 -7.72
CA PRO A 92 4.18 -16.43 -8.44
C PRO A 92 4.77 -15.95 -9.76
N GLU A 93 4.10 -15.03 -10.42
CA GLU A 93 4.44 -14.65 -11.80
C GLU A 93 5.24 -13.34 -11.90
N ASN A 94 5.24 -12.55 -10.84
CA ASN A 94 5.77 -11.19 -10.86
C ASN A 94 6.92 -10.94 -9.87
N LEU A 95 7.28 -11.95 -9.05
CA LEU A 95 8.46 -11.84 -8.21
C LEU A 95 9.71 -12.24 -8.98
N THR A 96 10.71 -11.38 -8.92
CA THR A 96 12.03 -11.71 -9.43
C THR A 96 12.68 -12.83 -8.60
N PRO A 97 13.62 -13.59 -9.16
CA PRO A 97 14.39 -14.57 -8.40
C PRO A 97 15.08 -13.97 -7.15
N GLU A 98 15.44 -12.70 -7.20
CA GLU A 98 16.05 -11.97 -6.08
C GLU A 98 15.04 -11.64 -4.99
N GLN A 99 13.82 -11.28 -5.33
CA GLN A 99 12.73 -11.09 -4.39
C GLN A 99 12.34 -12.40 -3.70
N LEU A 100 12.31 -13.51 -4.46
CA LEU A 100 12.08 -14.85 -3.89
C LEU A 100 13.17 -15.27 -2.90
N LYS A 101 14.42 -14.89 -3.11
CA LYS A 101 15.52 -15.12 -2.17
C LYS A 101 15.38 -14.33 -0.85
N LYS A 102 14.58 -13.28 -0.84
CA LYS A 102 14.33 -12.41 0.32
C LYS A 102 13.07 -12.80 1.10
N THR A 103 12.54 -13.99 0.89
CA THR A 103 11.43 -14.51 1.69
C THR A 103 11.90 -14.78 3.12
N PHE A 104 11.00 -14.60 4.08
CA PHE A 104 11.25 -14.94 5.47
C PHE A 104 10.37 -16.10 5.93
N THR A 105 10.80 -16.78 6.98
CA THR A 105 10.04 -17.89 7.55
C THR A 105 8.95 -17.36 8.48
N ILE A 106 7.69 -17.67 8.18
CA ILE A 106 6.55 -17.33 9.05
C ILE A 106 6.73 -18.02 10.41
N PRO A 107 6.59 -17.29 11.54
CA PRO A 107 6.84 -17.80 12.87
C PRO A 107 6.04 -19.07 13.16
N LEU A 108 6.66 -20.02 13.86
CA LEU A 108 6.05 -21.33 14.15
C LEU A 108 4.72 -21.21 14.90
N ARG A 109 4.59 -20.24 15.82
CA ARG A 109 3.34 -19.97 16.55
C ARG A 109 2.18 -19.63 15.59
N VAL A 110 2.44 -18.84 14.56
CA VAL A 110 1.45 -18.44 13.54
C VAL A 110 1.08 -19.62 12.65
N ARG A 111 2.07 -20.45 12.30
CA ARG A 111 1.81 -21.68 11.55
C ARG A 111 0.97 -22.70 12.36
N LYS A 112 1.25 -22.86 13.64
CA LYS A 112 0.52 -23.77 14.54
C LYS A 112 -0.89 -23.26 14.88
N SER A 113 -1.14 -21.96 14.86
CA SER A 113 -2.48 -21.37 15.11
C SER A 113 -3.48 -21.62 13.99
N GLY A 114 -3.04 -22.12 12.86
CA GLY A 114 -3.87 -22.29 11.65
C GLY A 114 -4.07 -21.02 10.82
N LEU A 115 -3.64 -19.85 11.29
CA LEU A 115 -3.76 -18.57 10.55
C LEU A 115 -2.99 -18.63 9.24
N ALA A 116 -1.75 -19.13 9.28
CA ALA A 116 -0.93 -19.27 8.08
C ALA A 116 -1.54 -20.20 7.03
N ALA A 117 -2.15 -21.30 7.48
CA ALA A 117 -2.83 -22.23 6.58
C ALA A 117 -4.07 -21.61 5.94
N LYS A 118 -4.88 -20.86 6.70
CA LYS A 118 -6.05 -20.12 6.18
C LYS A 118 -5.63 -19.06 5.17
N TRP A 119 -4.63 -18.26 5.50
CA TRP A 119 -4.05 -17.27 4.60
C TRP A 119 -3.56 -17.90 3.29
N ALA A 120 -2.75 -18.96 3.36
CA ALA A 120 -2.23 -19.62 2.17
C ALA A 120 -3.31 -20.32 1.36
N ALA A 121 -4.37 -20.85 1.99
CA ALA A 121 -5.51 -21.42 1.29
C ALA A 121 -6.27 -20.37 0.46
N ARG A 122 -6.39 -19.14 0.98
CA ARG A 122 -7.06 -18.01 0.33
C ARG A 122 -6.20 -17.36 -0.73
N THR A 123 -4.94 -17.08 -0.44
CA THR A 123 -4.02 -16.31 -1.29
C THR A 123 -3.21 -17.18 -2.26
N GLY A 124 -3.08 -18.46 -1.98
CA GLY A 124 -2.19 -19.39 -2.67
C GLY A 124 -0.77 -19.46 -2.08
N GLY A 125 -0.44 -18.58 -1.14
CA GLY A 125 0.93 -18.45 -0.62
C GLY A 125 1.91 -17.94 -1.67
N ILE A 126 3.18 -17.88 -1.34
CA ILE A 126 4.23 -17.32 -2.22
C ILE A 126 4.39 -18.05 -3.54
N ASP A 127 4.24 -19.36 -3.53
CA ASP A 127 4.47 -20.22 -4.71
C ASP A 127 3.17 -20.63 -5.42
N GLY A 128 2.04 -20.08 -4.99
CA GLY A 128 0.73 -20.47 -5.50
C GLY A 128 0.31 -21.90 -5.16
N LYS A 129 1.12 -22.65 -4.42
CA LYS A 129 0.88 -24.04 -4.00
C LYS A 129 0.35 -24.16 -2.57
N LYS A 130 -0.17 -23.05 -2.03
CA LYS A 130 -0.64 -22.94 -0.65
C LYS A 130 0.46 -23.16 0.40
N ASN A 131 1.68 -22.76 0.05
CA ASN A 131 2.79 -22.79 1.00
C ASN A 131 2.53 -21.75 2.11
N PHE A 132 2.41 -22.24 3.34
CA PHE A 132 2.17 -21.42 4.53
C PHE A 132 3.42 -21.24 5.42
N LYS A 133 4.60 -21.52 4.86
CA LYS A 133 5.87 -21.46 5.62
C LYS A 133 6.60 -20.13 5.40
N LEU A 134 6.39 -19.49 4.27
CA LEU A 134 7.14 -18.32 3.86
C LEU A 134 6.23 -17.10 3.69
N GLY A 135 6.76 -15.93 4.00
CA GLY A 135 6.19 -14.62 3.76
C GLY A 135 7.16 -13.70 3.00
N ILE A 136 6.70 -12.54 2.60
CA ILE A 136 7.51 -11.49 1.95
C ILE A 136 7.19 -10.16 2.62
N GLU A 137 8.21 -9.42 3.00
CA GLU A 137 8.06 -8.06 3.51
C GLU A 137 7.72 -7.09 2.36
N ALA A 138 6.83 -6.15 2.63
CA ALA A 138 6.39 -5.14 1.66
C ALA A 138 7.56 -4.31 1.10
N ASN A 139 8.56 -4.01 1.92
CA ASN A 139 9.76 -3.26 1.54
C ASN A 139 10.66 -3.99 0.52
N GLN A 140 10.39 -5.26 0.22
CA GLN A 140 11.11 -5.99 -0.83
C GLN A 140 10.65 -5.62 -2.24
N MET A 141 9.55 -4.90 -2.38
CA MET A 141 9.12 -4.38 -3.66
C MET A 141 9.84 -3.05 -3.95
N PRO A 142 10.49 -2.89 -5.12
CA PRO A 142 11.08 -1.62 -5.54
C PRO A 142 10.05 -0.49 -5.59
N ASN A 143 10.46 0.72 -5.25
CA ASN A 143 9.57 1.88 -5.15
C ASN A 143 8.84 2.20 -6.47
N ASP A 144 9.49 2.01 -7.61
CA ASP A 144 8.91 2.17 -8.94
C ASP A 144 7.78 1.17 -9.20
N GLN A 145 7.93 -0.08 -8.76
CA GLN A 145 6.90 -1.10 -8.87
C GLN A 145 5.72 -0.81 -7.94
N VAL A 146 5.97 -0.35 -6.71
CA VAL A 146 4.91 0.09 -5.79
C VAL A 146 4.12 1.22 -6.39
N LEU A 147 4.82 2.22 -6.94
CA LEU A 147 4.18 3.36 -7.57
C LEU A 147 3.37 2.96 -8.81
N HIS A 148 3.94 2.10 -9.65
CA HIS A 148 3.24 1.58 -10.83
C HIS A 148 1.96 0.84 -10.44
N TRP A 149 2.03 -0.07 -9.45
CA TRP A 149 0.85 -0.74 -8.92
C TRP A 149 -0.20 0.25 -8.40
N PHE A 150 0.23 1.23 -7.59
CA PHE A 150 -0.67 2.22 -7.01
C PHE A 150 -1.41 3.01 -8.10
N VAL A 151 -0.70 3.50 -9.11
CA VAL A 151 -1.30 4.25 -10.23
C VAL A 151 -2.28 3.38 -11.02
N LEU A 152 -1.97 2.10 -11.26
CA LEU A 152 -2.88 1.17 -11.92
C LEU A 152 -4.15 0.91 -11.09
N GLU A 153 -4.04 0.75 -9.77
CA GLU A 153 -5.22 0.54 -8.93
C GLU A 153 -6.04 1.83 -8.80
N LEU A 154 -5.38 2.97 -8.68
CA LEU A 154 -6.03 4.28 -8.60
C LEU A 154 -6.79 4.60 -9.89
N SER A 155 -6.25 4.27 -11.05
CA SER A 155 -6.90 4.50 -12.36
C SER A 155 -8.23 3.74 -12.54
N LYS A 156 -8.50 2.72 -11.72
CA LYS A 156 -9.78 2.00 -11.70
C LYS A 156 -10.88 2.75 -10.95
N VAL A 157 -10.52 3.76 -10.19
CA VAL A 157 -11.41 4.47 -9.27
C VAL A 157 -11.63 5.90 -9.69
N ILE A 158 -10.58 6.54 -10.20
CA ILE A 158 -10.64 7.91 -10.71
C ILE A 158 -10.16 7.95 -12.15
N SER A 159 -10.73 8.87 -12.91
CA SER A 159 -10.23 9.15 -14.27
C SER A 159 -8.89 9.86 -14.14
N ILE A 160 -7.79 9.12 -14.40
CA ILE A 160 -6.43 9.65 -14.34
C ILE A 160 -5.96 9.93 -15.75
N ASP A 161 -5.62 11.17 -16.03
CA ASP A 161 -4.84 11.52 -17.23
C ASP A 161 -3.37 11.23 -16.96
N LEU A 162 -2.94 10.00 -17.30
CA LEU A 162 -1.55 9.57 -17.14
C LEU A 162 -0.57 10.43 -17.92
N ALA A 163 -1.00 11.03 -19.06
CA ALA A 163 -0.16 11.93 -19.85
C ALA A 163 0.04 13.27 -19.11
N ALA A 164 -1.02 13.79 -18.49
CA ALA A 164 -0.90 14.97 -17.64
C ALA A 164 0.03 14.72 -16.45
N ILE A 165 -0.09 13.58 -15.79
CA ILE A 165 0.79 13.22 -14.66
C ILE A 165 2.25 13.10 -15.10
N ALA A 166 2.52 12.44 -16.22
CA ALA A 166 3.88 12.35 -16.77
C ALA A 166 4.45 13.73 -17.03
N LYS A 167 3.67 14.61 -17.67
CA LYS A 167 4.06 15.99 -17.94
C LYS A 167 4.32 16.80 -16.66
N PHE A 168 3.48 16.65 -15.63
CA PHE A 168 3.69 17.28 -14.32
C PHE A 168 4.98 16.80 -13.65
N ARG A 169 5.29 15.51 -13.75
CA ARG A 169 6.55 14.96 -13.23
C ARG A 169 7.77 15.49 -13.96
N GLU A 170 7.72 15.56 -15.27
CA GLU A 170 8.80 16.16 -16.07
C GLU A 170 9.02 17.62 -15.69
N MET A 171 7.95 18.40 -15.53
CA MET A 171 8.02 19.78 -15.05
C MET A 171 8.58 19.87 -13.63
N GLY A 172 8.20 18.98 -12.73
CA GLY A 172 8.73 18.93 -11.36
C GLY A 172 10.23 18.63 -11.32
N VAL A 173 10.70 17.71 -12.15
CA VAL A 173 12.14 17.42 -12.30
C VAL A 173 12.88 18.62 -12.87
N LEU A 174 12.32 19.29 -13.89
CA LEU A 174 12.90 20.50 -14.47
C LEU A 174 12.99 21.62 -13.43
N HIS A 175 11.92 21.86 -12.69
CA HIS A 175 11.89 22.88 -11.64
C HIS A 175 12.94 22.61 -10.54
N THR A 176 13.10 21.36 -10.12
CA THR A 176 14.13 20.96 -9.14
C THR A 176 15.53 21.24 -9.70
N ARG A 177 15.81 20.87 -10.95
CA ARG A 177 17.10 21.13 -11.60
C ARG A 177 17.40 22.62 -11.72
N MET A 178 16.40 23.44 -12.08
CA MET A 178 16.55 24.89 -12.16
C MET A 178 16.84 25.50 -10.78
N ARG A 179 16.15 25.06 -9.74
CA ARG A 179 16.42 25.50 -8.37
C ARG A 179 17.83 25.14 -7.92
N ASP A 180 18.27 23.90 -8.15
CA ASP A 180 19.60 23.45 -7.77
C ASP A 180 20.69 24.17 -8.54
N PHE A 181 20.47 24.49 -9.82
CA PHE A 181 21.36 25.33 -10.63
C PHE A 181 21.45 26.74 -10.07
N ALA A 182 20.33 27.38 -9.73
CA ALA A 182 20.29 28.72 -9.15
C ALA A 182 21.02 28.78 -7.82
N LEU A 183 20.83 27.77 -6.93
CA LEU A 183 21.52 27.68 -5.64
C LEU A 183 23.04 27.54 -5.82
N LYS A 184 23.47 26.70 -6.75
CA LYS A 184 24.91 26.57 -7.08
C LYS A 184 25.52 27.88 -7.59
N LYS A 185 24.78 28.62 -8.41
CA LYS A 185 25.27 29.89 -8.93
C LYS A 185 25.42 30.95 -7.82
N LEU A 186 24.46 31.03 -6.91
CA LEU A 186 24.52 31.91 -5.74
C LEU A 186 25.68 31.59 -4.78
N GLN A 187 26.07 30.31 -4.66
CA GLN A 187 27.20 29.87 -3.84
C GLN A 187 28.55 30.14 -4.48
N LEU A 188 28.61 30.36 -5.79
CA LEU A 188 29.85 30.66 -6.51
C LEU A 188 30.13 32.17 -6.66
N GLU A 189 29.11 33.01 -6.42
CA GLU A 189 29.19 34.48 -6.51
C GLU A 189 29.32 35.16 -5.13
N GLY A 190 29.33 34.42 -4.03
CA GLY A 190 29.53 34.87 -2.64
C GLY A 190 30.86 34.36 -2.08
#